data_831cf79f838b666dd235fa6701ce7302
#
_entry.id   831cf79f838b666dd235fa6701ce7302
#
_cell.length_a   1.000
_cell.length_b   1.000
_cell.length_c   1.000
_cell.angle_alpha   90.00
_cell.angle_beta   90.00
_cell.angle_gamma   90.00
#
_symmetry.space_group_name_H-M   'P 1'
#
loop_
_entity.id
_entity.type
_entity.pdbx_description
1 polymer ?
#
loop_
_entity_poly.entity_id
_entity_poly.type
_entity_poly.pdbx_seq_one_letter_code
_entity_poly.pdbx_strand_id
1 'polypeptide(L)'
;KWNFTDTLVHKYLHAVNNANVDIIELGLRNLPQNDFFGAFAYTTDNYIDTLNIDKGITVGVMIDAGSILNSELSVDGVINSLFKAKEESRVDLVRIATHFDCIKQCKKVAEALKKLGYMVGLNLMQPHAIANQELSKAAELIQGWGIVDVLYFADSLGGMNGSAASRIVSACNVGF
;
A
#
# COMPACT_ATOMS: atom_id res chain seq x y z
N LYS A 1 14.91 6.54 -9.49
CA LYS A 1 13.96 7.47 -8.86
C LYS A 1 13.72 7.18 -7.36
N TRP A 2 13.90 5.94 -6.92
CA TRP A 2 13.73 5.49 -5.54
C TRP A 2 15.06 5.22 -4.83
N ASN A 3 16.14 5.83 -5.35
CA ASN A 3 17.49 5.72 -4.83
C ASN A 3 17.85 7.01 -4.09
N PHE A 4 17.69 7.00 -2.78
CA PHE A 4 18.02 8.11 -1.89
C PHE A 4 19.38 7.84 -1.24
N THR A 5 20.11 8.90 -0.90
CA THR A 5 21.38 8.74 -0.16
C THR A 5 21.12 8.30 1.27
N ASP A 6 21.99 7.50 1.84
CA ASP A 6 21.88 7.02 3.23
C ASP A 6 21.75 8.20 4.21
N THR A 7 22.49 9.28 3.98
CA THR A 7 22.40 10.48 4.81
C THR A 7 20.98 11.07 4.81
N LEU A 8 20.30 11.10 3.65
CA LEU A 8 18.93 11.62 3.57
C LEU A 8 17.96 10.66 4.28
N VAL A 9 18.12 9.36 4.07
CA VAL A 9 17.29 8.32 4.71
C VAL A 9 17.41 8.41 6.23
N HIS A 10 18.64 8.47 6.76
CA HIS A 10 18.87 8.58 8.21
C HIS A 10 18.26 9.86 8.81
N LYS A 11 18.41 11.01 8.14
CA LYS A 11 17.80 12.28 8.60
C LYS A 11 16.27 12.19 8.60
N TYR A 12 15.70 11.60 7.56
CA TYR A 12 14.25 11.43 7.44
C TYR A 12 13.72 10.50 8.56
N LEU A 13 14.32 9.34 8.77
CA LEU A 13 13.91 8.40 9.82
C LEU A 13 14.08 8.99 11.22
N HIS A 14 15.16 9.74 11.47
CA HIS A 14 15.33 10.49 12.72
C HIS A 14 14.19 11.49 12.94
N ALA A 15 13.77 12.23 11.91
CA ALA A 15 12.65 13.15 12.01
C ALA A 15 11.32 12.42 12.25
N VAL A 16 11.09 11.29 11.57
CA VAL A 16 9.90 10.44 11.75
C VAL A 16 9.81 9.89 13.18
N ASN A 17 10.90 9.32 13.70
CA ASN A 17 10.96 8.78 15.07
C ASN A 17 10.64 9.87 16.12
N ASN A 18 11.08 11.12 15.89
CA ASN A 18 10.82 12.24 16.80
C ASN A 18 9.43 12.89 16.61
N ALA A 19 8.75 12.63 15.50
CA ALA A 19 7.46 13.23 15.19
C ALA A 19 6.25 12.48 15.80
N ASN A 20 6.49 11.35 16.48
CA ASN A 20 5.46 10.47 17.04
C ASN A 20 4.40 10.07 16.01
N VAL A 21 4.84 9.70 14.80
CA VAL A 21 3.94 9.17 13.77
C VAL A 21 3.58 7.71 14.11
N ASP A 22 2.34 7.31 13.83
CA ASP A 22 1.88 5.95 14.09
C ASP A 22 2.31 4.98 12.99
N ILE A 23 2.33 5.45 11.74
CA ILE A 23 2.60 4.63 10.55
C ILE A 23 3.59 5.35 9.64
N ILE A 24 4.58 4.62 9.13
CA ILE A 24 5.46 5.06 8.05
C ILE A 24 5.31 4.12 6.85
N GLU A 25 5.10 4.66 5.66
CA GLU A 25 5.23 3.89 4.43
C GLU A 25 6.58 4.18 3.78
N LEU A 26 7.39 3.13 3.62
CA LEU A 26 8.78 3.28 3.18
C LEU A 26 8.93 3.37 1.66
N GLY A 27 8.06 2.72 0.91
CA GLY A 27 8.14 2.71 -0.54
C GLY A 27 7.44 1.52 -1.18
N LEU A 28 7.86 1.20 -2.39
CA LEU A 28 7.31 0.09 -3.16
C LEU A 28 7.99 -1.24 -2.82
N ARG A 29 7.25 -2.34 -2.94
CA ARG A 29 7.79 -3.70 -2.99
C ARG A 29 7.44 -4.31 -4.34
N ASN A 30 8.22 -3.95 -5.36
CA ASN A 30 8.01 -4.41 -6.73
C ASN A 30 8.62 -5.80 -6.97
N LEU A 31 8.09 -6.49 -7.97
CA LEU A 31 8.77 -7.63 -8.57
C LEU A 31 10.16 -7.23 -9.09
N PRO A 32 11.16 -8.15 -9.06
CA PRO A 32 12.46 -7.90 -9.63
C PRO A 32 12.37 -7.44 -11.09
N GLN A 33 13.17 -6.46 -11.45
CA GLN A 33 13.27 -5.93 -12.82
C GLN A 33 14.71 -6.01 -13.30
N ASN A 34 14.92 -5.81 -14.60
CA ASN A 34 16.25 -5.88 -15.20
C ASN A 34 17.20 -4.81 -14.67
N ASP A 35 16.67 -3.63 -14.30
CA ASP A 35 17.45 -2.52 -13.77
C ASP A 35 17.17 -2.30 -12.28
N PHE A 36 18.19 -1.82 -11.56
CA PHE A 36 18.02 -1.40 -10.17
C PHE A 36 17.48 0.03 -10.07
N PHE A 37 16.25 0.18 -9.60
CA PHE A 37 15.57 1.48 -9.47
C PHE A 37 15.75 2.15 -8.11
N GLY A 38 16.55 1.58 -7.23
CA GLY A 38 16.80 2.06 -5.87
C GLY A 38 16.19 1.17 -4.78
N ALA A 39 16.72 1.26 -3.57
CA ALA A 39 16.32 0.40 -2.45
C ALA A 39 14.82 0.51 -2.13
N PHE A 40 14.26 1.71 -2.18
CA PHE A 40 12.85 1.97 -1.89
C PHE A 40 11.87 1.63 -3.05
N ALA A 41 12.40 1.19 -4.20
CA ALA A 41 11.58 0.56 -5.24
C ALA A 41 11.27 -0.91 -4.91
N TYR A 42 12.06 -1.54 -4.07
CA TYR A 42 11.92 -2.95 -3.70
C TYR A 42 11.67 -3.17 -2.22
N THR A 43 12.09 -2.27 -1.36
CA THR A 43 11.90 -2.23 0.10
C THR A 43 11.90 -3.63 0.73
N THR A 44 12.99 -4.38 0.49
CA THR A 44 13.15 -5.76 0.96
C THR A 44 13.29 -5.81 2.48
N ASP A 45 12.94 -6.93 3.12
CA ASP A 45 13.10 -7.11 4.56
C ASP A 45 14.56 -6.89 5.00
N ASN A 46 15.51 -7.45 4.24
CA ASN A 46 16.95 -7.26 4.53
C ASN A 46 17.36 -5.77 4.52
N TYR A 47 16.77 -4.97 3.63
CA TYR A 47 17.05 -3.53 3.61
C TYR A 47 16.37 -2.82 4.78
N ILE A 48 15.12 -3.15 5.08
CA ILE A 48 14.39 -2.56 6.22
C ILE A 48 15.12 -2.83 7.54
N ASP A 49 15.70 -4.02 7.71
CA ASP A 49 16.45 -4.41 8.92
C ASP A 49 17.70 -3.55 9.14
N THR A 50 18.21 -2.87 8.10
CA THR A 50 19.31 -1.90 8.23
C THR A 50 18.85 -0.51 8.66
N LEU A 51 17.54 -0.25 8.65
CA LEU A 51 16.97 1.06 8.95
C LEU A 51 16.67 1.22 10.44
N ASN A 52 17.00 2.41 10.98
CA ASN A 52 16.68 2.74 12.37
C ASN A 52 15.26 3.30 12.48
N ILE A 53 14.28 2.42 12.61
CA ILE A 53 12.86 2.75 12.79
C ILE A 53 12.43 2.31 14.18
N ASP A 54 11.81 3.20 14.95
CA ASP A 54 11.34 2.89 16.30
C ASP A 54 10.33 1.74 16.28
N LYS A 55 10.43 0.85 17.28
CA LYS A 55 9.61 -0.37 17.37
C LYS A 55 8.10 -0.09 17.50
N GLY A 56 7.75 1.09 17.99
CA GLY A 56 6.35 1.52 18.12
C GLY A 56 5.70 1.98 16.82
N ILE A 57 6.49 2.20 15.76
CA ILE A 57 5.99 2.67 14.47
C ILE A 57 5.58 1.48 13.60
N THR A 58 4.35 1.49 13.11
CA THR A 58 3.86 0.54 12.10
C THR A 58 4.57 0.79 10.77
N VAL A 59 5.20 -0.23 10.20
CA VAL A 59 5.91 -0.11 8.92
C VAL A 59 5.04 -0.59 7.77
N GLY A 60 4.79 0.29 6.81
CA GLY A 60 4.06 -0.01 5.59
C GLY A 60 4.94 -0.07 4.35
N VAL A 61 4.52 -0.87 3.38
CA VAL A 61 5.03 -0.85 2.00
C VAL A 61 3.86 -0.87 1.02
N MET A 62 4.10 -0.39 -0.20
CA MET A 62 3.10 -0.40 -1.26
C MET A 62 3.41 -1.44 -2.32
N ILE A 63 2.39 -2.09 -2.87
CA ILE A 63 2.44 -2.91 -4.07
C ILE A 63 1.47 -2.38 -5.12
N ASP A 64 1.81 -2.57 -6.40
CA ASP A 64 0.92 -2.25 -7.50
C ASP A 64 0.09 -3.47 -7.90
N ALA A 65 -1.22 -3.37 -7.81
CA ALA A 65 -2.14 -4.46 -8.15
C ALA A 65 -1.98 -4.91 -9.61
N GLY A 66 -1.80 -3.97 -10.54
CA GLY A 66 -1.64 -4.28 -11.96
C GLY A 66 -0.43 -5.17 -12.21
N SER A 67 0.70 -4.86 -11.59
CA SER A 67 1.93 -5.66 -11.73
C SER A 67 1.75 -7.09 -11.20
N ILE A 68 0.99 -7.27 -10.11
CA ILE A 68 0.73 -8.62 -9.54
C ILE A 68 -0.26 -9.40 -10.38
N LEU A 69 -1.36 -8.76 -10.79
CA LEU A 69 -2.44 -9.41 -11.54
C LEU A 69 -2.04 -9.80 -12.97
N ASN A 70 -1.09 -9.08 -13.58
CA ASN A 70 -0.57 -9.34 -14.92
C ASN A 70 0.69 -10.23 -14.92
N SER A 71 1.13 -10.73 -13.76
CA SER A 71 2.26 -11.65 -13.68
C SER A 71 1.91 -13.03 -14.28
N GLU A 72 2.92 -13.70 -14.82
CA GLU A 72 2.79 -15.10 -15.27
C GLU A 72 2.58 -16.09 -14.10
N LEU A 73 2.99 -15.68 -12.88
CA LEU A 73 2.77 -16.46 -11.66
C LEU A 73 1.35 -16.24 -11.14
N SER A 74 0.85 -17.19 -10.37
CA SER A 74 -0.39 -17.00 -9.60
C SER A 74 -0.22 -15.86 -8.58
N VAL A 75 -1.32 -15.23 -8.16
CA VAL A 75 -1.30 -14.20 -7.12
C VAL A 75 -0.60 -14.67 -5.85
N ASP A 76 -0.95 -15.88 -5.35
CA ASP A 76 -0.27 -16.46 -4.18
C ASP A 76 1.24 -16.66 -4.46
N GLY A 77 1.62 -17.07 -5.68
CA GLY A 77 3.02 -17.24 -6.08
C GLY A 77 3.79 -15.92 -6.04
N VAL A 78 3.20 -14.85 -6.59
CA VAL A 78 3.81 -13.51 -6.55
C VAL A 78 3.94 -13.02 -5.11
N ILE A 79 2.86 -13.09 -4.32
CA ILE A 79 2.86 -12.60 -2.94
C ILE A 79 3.89 -13.36 -2.10
N ASN A 80 3.96 -14.69 -2.20
CA ASN A 80 4.96 -15.49 -1.49
C ASN A 80 6.41 -15.23 -1.97
N SER A 81 6.62 -14.76 -3.19
CA SER A 81 7.96 -14.34 -3.66
C SER A 81 8.39 -12.99 -3.11
N LEU A 82 7.45 -12.11 -2.78
CA LEU A 82 7.69 -10.76 -2.29
C LEU A 82 7.67 -10.66 -0.76
N PHE A 83 6.91 -11.51 -0.08
CA PHE A 83 6.64 -11.41 1.34
C PHE A 83 6.88 -12.75 2.05
N LYS A 84 7.52 -12.67 3.22
CA LYS A 84 7.58 -13.74 4.22
C LYS A 84 6.31 -13.71 5.08
N ALA A 85 6.16 -14.67 5.99
CA ALA A 85 5.18 -14.55 7.06
C ALA A 85 5.43 -13.28 7.90
N LYS A 86 4.37 -12.67 8.40
CA LYS A 86 4.45 -11.38 9.14
C LYS A 86 5.42 -11.44 10.32
N GLU A 87 5.49 -12.58 10.99
CA GLU A 87 6.35 -12.81 12.16
C GLU A 87 7.85 -12.74 11.81
N GLU A 88 8.18 -12.94 10.54
CA GLU A 88 9.55 -12.90 10.01
C GLU A 88 9.91 -11.57 9.32
N SER A 89 8.98 -10.62 9.34
CA SER A 89 9.10 -9.33 8.64
C SER A 89 8.90 -8.16 9.59
N ARG A 90 9.65 -7.08 9.37
CA ARG A 90 9.42 -5.79 10.03
C ARG A 90 8.23 -5.02 9.43
N VAL A 91 7.75 -5.42 8.24
CA VAL A 91 6.57 -4.83 7.62
C VAL A 91 5.31 -5.29 8.37
N ASP A 92 4.42 -4.35 8.66
CA ASP A 92 3.16 -4.57 9.34
C ASP A 92 1.96 -4.41 8.40
N LEU A 93 2.04 -3.43 7.49
CA LEU A 93 0.96 -3.02 6.59
C LEU A 93 1.41 -3.12 5.13
N VAL A 94 0.59 -3.74 4.30
CA VAL A 94 0.79 -3.74 2.85
C VAL A 94 -0.35 -2.98 2.19
N ARG A 95 -0.02 -1.87 1.50
CA ARG A 95 -0.96 -1.04 0.77
C ARG A 95 -1.01 -1.46 -0.70
N ILE A 96 -2.15 -1.96 -1.14
CA ILE A 96 -2.40 -2.35 -2.54
C ILE A 96 -2.87 -1.10 -3.30
N ALA A 97 -2.09 -0.59 -4.24
CA ALA A 97 -2.50 0.48 -5.12
C ALA A 97 -3.25 -0.09 -6.32
N THR A 98 -4.45 0.42 -6.62
CA THR A 98 -5.30 -0.08 -7.69
C THR A 98 -6.10 1.01 -8.39
N HIS A 99 -6.38 0.81 -9.68
CA HIS A 99 -7.41 1.52 -10.41
C HIS A 99 -8.80 0.89 -10.17
N PHE A 100 -9.85 1.65 -10.43
CA PHE A 100 -11.24 1.22 -10.14
C PHE A 100 -11.68 -0.03 -10.92
N ASP A 101 -11.19 -0.23 -12.12
CA ASP A 101 -11.48 -1.39 -12.98
C ASP A 101 -10.91 -2.70 -12.43
N CYS A 102 -9.85 -2.63 -11.61
CA CYS A 102 -9.17 -3.79 -11.04
C CYS A 102 -9.61 -4.12 -9.59
N ILE A 103 -10.51 -3.34 -8.97
CA ILE A 103 -10.88 -3.51 -7.55
C ILE A 103 -11.26 -4.97 -7.24
N LYS A 104 -12.15 -5.56 -8.05
CA LYS A 104 -12.65 -6.94 -7.79
C LYS A 104 -11.54 -7.98 -7.73
N GLN A 105 -10.52 -7.84 -8.58
CA GLN A 105 -9.38 -8.74 -8.64
C GLN A 105 -8.45 -8.58 -7.42
N CYS A 106 -8.42 -7.37 -6.83
CA CYS A 106 -7.62 -7.08 -5.63
C CYS A 106 -8.03 -7.91 -4.42
N LYS A 107 -9.26 -8.46 -4.37
CA LYS A 107 -9.67 -9.35 -3.29
C LYS A 107 -8.70 -10.51 -3.11
N LYS A 108 -8.27 -11.16 -4.21
CA LYS A 108 -7.32 -12.28 -4.16
C LYS A 108 -5.95 -11.85 -3.62
N VAL A 109 -5.51 -10.63 -3.95
CA VAL A 109 -4.24 -10.07 -3.45
C VAL A 109 -4.35 -9.82 -1.93
N ALA A 110 -5.45 -9.22 -1.50
CA ALA A 110 -5.74 -8.97 -0.08
C ALA A 110 -5.82 -10.30 0.71
N GLU A 111 -6.50 -11.31 0.19
CA GLU A 111 -6.59 -12.64 0.81
C GLU A 111 -5.22 -13.30 0.97
N ALA A 112 -4.35 -13.21 -0.04
CA ALA A 112 -3.00 -13.74 0.02
C ALA A 112 -2.14 -13.04 1.09
N LEU A 113 -2.23 -11.72 1.21
CA LEU A 113 -1.54 -10.95 2.25
C LEU A 113 -2.07 -11.25 3.65
N LYS A 114 -3.39 -11.38 3.80
CA LYS A 114 -4.01 -11.77 5.08
C LYS A 114 -3.59 -13.16 5.54
N LYS A 115 -3.45 -14.13 4.63
CA LYS A 115 -2.92 -15.48 4.95
C LYS A 115 -1.50 -15.41 5.54
N LEU A 116 -0.69 -14.42 5.13
CA LEU A 116 0.64 -14.18 5.67
C LEU A 116 0.64 -13.33 6.96
N GLY A 117 -0.52 -12.86 7.44
CA GLY A 117 -0.69 -12.13 8.69
C GLY A 117 -0.59 -10.60 8.60
N TYR A 118 -0.47 -10.02 7.40
CA TYR A 118 -0.34 -8.57 7.23
C TYR A 118 -1.65 -7.81 7.43
N MET A 119 -1.53 -6.58 7.92
CA MET A 119 -2.57 -5.57 7.72
C MET A 119 -2.64 -5.20 6.25
N VAL A 120 -3.85 -5.02 5.73
CA VAL A 120 -4.08 -4.71 4.31
C VAL A 120 -4.73 -3.35 4.15
N GLY A 121 -4.03 -2.47 3.44
CA GLY A 121 -4.60 -1.23 2.93
C GLY A 121 -4.99 -1.38 1.46
N LEU A 122 -6.12 -0.81 1.05
CA LEU A 122 -6.48 -0.70 -0.36
C LEU A 122 -6.52 0.77 -0.76
N ASN A 123 -5.72 1.14 -1.76
CA ASN A 123 -5.60 2.51 -2.23
C ASN A 123 -6.25 2.68 -3.60
N LEU A 124 -7.37 3.41 -3.63
CA LEU A 124 -8.09 3.74 -4.84
C LEU A 124 -7.46 4.97 -5.50
N MET A 125 -6.92 4.79 -6.70
CA MET A 125 -6.27 5.86 -7.44
C MET A 125 -7.29 6.72 -8.20
N GLN A 126 -7.06 8.04 -8.21
CA GLN A 126 -7.84 9.03 -8.96
C GLN A 126 -9.37 9.01 -8.69
N PRO A 127 -9.82 8.94 -7.44
CA PRO A 127 -11.25 8.83 -7.10
C PRO A 127 -12.06 10.08 -7.49
N HIS A 128 -11.39 11.21 -7.75
CA HIS A 128 -12.05 12.45 -8.15
C HIS A 128 -12.74 12.34 -9.52
N ALA A 129 -12.26 11.46 -10.41
CA ALA A 129 -12.84 11.19 -11.72
C ALA A 129 -14.04 10.23 -11.69
N ILE A 130 -14.35 9.65 -10.51
CA ILE A 130 -15.37 8.62 -10.35
C ILE A 130 -16.66 9.22 -9.77
N ALA A 131 -17.81 8.77 -10.28
CA ALA A 131 -19.13 9.20 -9.80
C ALA A 131 -19.39 8.67 -8.38
N ASN A 132 -20.17 9.44 -7.57
CA ASN A 132 -20.45 9.08 -6.17
C ASN A 132 -21.04 7.68 -6.02
N GLN A 133 -21.97 7.31 -6.89
CA GLN A 133 -22.61 5.99 -6.84
C GLN A 133 -21.60 4.85 -7.05
N GLU A 134 -20.61 5.04 -7.91
CA GLU A 134 -19.55 4.06 -8.16
C GLU A 134 -18.57 3.99 -6.98
N LEU A 135 -18.24 5.16 -6.39
CA LEU A 135 -17.43 5.23 -5.17
C LEU A 135 -18.09 4.46 -4.02
N SER A 136 -19.40 4.71 -3.76
CA SER A 136 -20.15 4.01 -2.72
C SER A 136 -20.20 2.50 -2.97
N LYS A 137 -20.51 2.07 -4.18
CA LYS A 137 -20.51 0.65 -4.55
C LYS A 137 -19.13 -0.01 -4.39
N ALA A 138 -18.06 0.69 -4.73
CA ALA A 138 -16.70 0.20 -4.54
C ALA A 138 -16.38 0.03 -3.04
N ALA A 139 -16.71 1.04 -2.21
CA ALA A 139 -16.50 1.00 -0.78
C ALA A 139 -17.32 -0.12 -0.10
N GLU A 140 -18.61 -0.27 -0.44
CA GLU A 140 -19.46 -1.36 0.04
C GLU A 140 -18.91 -2.75 -0.35
N LEU A 141 -18.44 -2.88 -1.60
CA LEU A 141 -17.81 -4.12 -2.08
C LEU A 141 -16.57 -4.47 -1.26
N ILE A 142 -15.67 -3.50 -1.06
CA ILE A 142 -14.42 -3.66 -0.32
C ILE A 142 -14.71 -4.00 1.15
N GLN A 143 -15.62 -3.26 1.78
CA GLN A 143 -16.06 -3.54 3.15
C GLN A 143 -16.64 -4.94 3.27
N GLY A 144 -17.46 -5.38 2.30
CA GLY A 144 -18.06 -6.70 2.27
C GLY A 144 -17.05 -7.85 2.18
N TRP A 145 -15.78 -7.60 1.86
CA TRP A 145 -14.74 -8.63 1.94
C TRP A 145 -14.31 -8.93 3.39
N GLY A 146 -14.41 -7.95 4.29
CA GLY A 146 -14.03 -8.10 5.71
C GLY A 146 -12.54 -8.36 5.96
N ILE A 147 -11.67 -8.00 5.00
CA ILE A 147 -10.22 -8.28 5.05
C ILE A 147 -9.34 -7.07 4.74
N VAL A 148 -9.94 -5.92 4.44
CA VAL A 148 -9.24 -4.66 4.25
C VAL A 148 -9.33 -3.85 5.54
N ASP A 149 -8.18 -3.51 6.11
CA ASP A 149 -8.11 -2.78 7.38
C ASP A 149 -8.18 -1.26 7.18
N VAL A 150 -7.68 -0.77 6.04
CA VAL A 150 -7.64 0.67 5.74
C VAL A 150 -7.98 0.93 4.26
N LEU A 151 -8.94 1.82 4.02
CA LEU A 151 -9.24 2.31 2.66
C LEU A 151 -8.57 3.67 2.45
N TYR A 152 -7.73 3.75 1.40
CA TYR A 152 -7.00 4.94 1.01
C TYR A 152 -7.53 5.55 -0.29
N PHE A 153 -7.32 6.85 -0.43
CA PHE A 153 -7.57 7.59 -1.68
C PHE A 153 -6.31 8.34 -2.09
N ALA A 154 -5.89 8.19 -3.35
CA ALA A 154 -4.72 8.89 -3.86
C ALA A 154 -5.08 9.82 -5.02
N ASP A 155 -4.63 11.06 -4.90
CA ASP A 155 -4.66 12.07 -5.96
C ASP A 155 -3.29 12.24 -6.59
N SER A 156 -2.87 11.25 -7.37
CA SER A 156 -1.53 11.22 -7.98
C SER A 156 -1.33 12.34 -9.03
N LEU A 157 -2.41 12.94 -9.53
CA LEU A 157 -2.38 13.95 -10.58
C LEU A 157 -2.68 15.36 -10.09
N GLY A 158 -3.01 15.53 -8.80
CA GLY A 158 -3.35 16.83 -8.21
C GLY A 158 -4.70 17.37 -8.72
N GLY A 159 -5.65 16.49 -9.04
CA GLY A 159 -6.98 16.87 -9.55
C GLY A 159 -8.03 17.13 -8.47
N MET A 160 -7.73 16.81 -7.20
CA MET A 160 -8.67 17.01 -6.09
C MET A 160 -8.50 18.38 -5.44
N ASN A 161 -9.64 19.03 -5.18
CA ASN A 161 -9.75 20.14 -4.25
C ASN A 161 -10.48 19.69 -2.96
N GLY A 162 -10.61 20.59 -1.97
CA GLY A 162 -11.23 20.26 -0.69
C GLY A 162 -12.68 19.75 -0.82
N SER A 163 -13.47 20.28 -1.76
CA SER A 163 -14.84 19.81 -1.98
C SER A 163 -14.88 18.41 -2.59
N ALA A 164 -13.97 18.10 -3.52
CA ALA A 164 -13.82 16.76 -4.08
C ALA A 164 -13.39 15.75 -3.02
N ALA A 165 -12.45 16.12 -2.16
CA ALA A 165 -12.02 15.26 -1.05
C ALA A 165 -13.20 14.96 -0.08
N SER A 166 -13.95 15.99 0.34
CA SER A 166 -15.14 15.83 1.19
C SER A 166 -16.21 14.94 0.54
N ARG A 167 -16.44 15.12 -0.77
CA ARG A 167 -17.36 14.30 -1.56
C ARG A 167 -16.96 12.83 -1.54
N ILE A 168 -15.67 12.54 -1.79
CA ILE A 168 -15.14 11.17 -1.84
C ILE A 168 -15.28 10.50 -0.49
N VAL A 169 -14.85 11.17 0.59
CA VAL A 169 -14.96 10.64 1.96
C VAL A 169 -16.43 10.36 2.30
N SER A 170 -17.34 11.28 1.98
CA SER A 170 -18.78 11.09 2.23
C SER A 170 -19.36 9.92 1.43
N ALA A 171 -18.96 9.75 0.17
CA ALA A 171 -19.43 8.66 -0.68
C ALA A 171 -18.91 7.28 -0.22
N CYS A 172 -17.74 7.24 0.41
CA CYS A 172 -17.10 6.01 0.88
C CYS A 172 -17.28 5.75 2.38
N ASN A 173 -18.06 6.58 3.08
CA ASN A 173 -18.29 6.42 4.52
C ASN A 173 -19.27 5.26 4.80
N VAL A 174 -18.82 4.04 4.64
CA VAL A 174 -19.57 2.80 4.81
C VAL A 174 -19.12 2.02 6.07
N GLY A 175 -18.41 2.67 6.99
CA GLY A 175 -18.03 2.09 8.28
C GLY A 175 -16.74 1.27 8.24
N PHE A 176 -15.68 1.86 7.66
CA PHE A 176 -14.29 1.42 7.89
C PHE A 176 -13.78 1.91 9.23
#